data_8ea266eb6533cd565cdc166ce64addbd
#
_entry.id   8ea266eb6533cd565cdc166ce64addbd
#
_cell.length_a   1.000
_cell.length_b   1.000
_cell.length_c   1.000
_cell.angle_alpha   90.00
_cell.angle_beta   90.00
_cell.angle_gamma   90.00
#
_symmetry.space_group_name_H-M   'P 1'
#
loop_
_entity.id
_entity.type
_entity.pdbx_description
1 polymer ?
#
loop_
_entity_poly.entity_id
_entity_poly.type
_entity_poly.pdbx_seq_one_letter_code
_entity_poly.pdbx_strand_id
1 'polypeptide(L)'
;DSFYAVMKFFTILYELSRCEGARSLSSSPFARVETHSDSRRIQMIQQYINQNYKQDIRLGVVSQMAGMSPVAFSRFFKTRTGKSLSEYIIDVRLGYAANLLIDTNNTVADICYDCGFNNLSNFNRIFKKKKNCSPKEFRENFRRKKKII
;
A
#
# COMPACT_ATOMS: atom_id res chain seq x y z
N ASP A 1 12.48 14.15 28.95
CA ASP A 1 11.33 13.44 29.56
C ASP A 1 10.50 12.62 28.57
N SER A 2 10.77 12.75 27.28
CA SER A 2 10.09 11.99 26.21
C SER A 2 10.38 10.47 26.30
N PHE A 3 11.60 10.08 26.65
CA PHE A 3 11.99 8.67 26.78
C PHE A 3 11.22 7.94 27.89
N TYR A 4 11.03 8.60 29.04
CA TYR A 4 10.27 8.04 30.14
C TYR A 4 8.79 7.81 29.79
N ALA A 5 8.20 8.72 29.04
CA ALA A 5 6.81 8.58 28.55
C ALA A 5 6.65 7.37 27.59
N VAL A 6 7.62 7.16 26.71
CA VAL A 6 7.65 6.03 25.77
C VAL A 6 7.81 4.70 26.53
N MET A 7 8.73 4.62 27.49
CA MET A 7 8.93 3.44 28.32
C MET A 7 7.67 3.10 29.15
N LYS A 8 7.04 4.12 29.72
CA LYS A 8 5.78 3.93 30.47
C LYS A 8 4.63 3.44 29.58
N PHE A 9 4.55 3.92 28.35
CA PHE A 9 3.58 3.44 27.35
C PHE A 9 3.79 1.95 27.04
N PHE A 10 5.01 1.51 26.79
CA PHE A 10 5.33 0.09 26.55
C PHE A 10 5.07 -0.78 27.78
N THR A 11 5.35 -0.27 29.00
CA THR A 11 5.03 -0.98 30.24
C THR A 11 3.52 -1.19 30.38
N ILE A 12 2.71 -0.16 30.11
CA ILE A 12 1.24 -0.26 30.14
C ILE A 12 0.74 -1.26 29.10
N LEU A 13 1.28 -1.24 27.87
CA LEU A 13 0.91 -2.22 26.83
C LEU A 13 1.28 -3.65 27.25
N TYR A 14 2.43 -3.85 27.87
CA TYR A 14 2.86 -5.15 28.38
C TYR A 14 1.93 -5.65 29.49
N GLU A 15 1.60 -4.81 30.48
CA GLU A 15 0.67 -5.16 31.56
C GLU A 15 -0.73 -5.47 31.02
N LEU A 16 -1.23 -4.69 30.05
CA LEU A 16 -2.51 -4.94 29.37
C LEU A 16 -2.50 -6.28 28.61
N SER A 17 -1.37 -6.66 28.00
CA SER A 17 -1.26 -7.93 27.28
C SER A 17 -1.30 -9.16 28.22
N ARG A 18 -0.97 -9.00 29.51
CA ARG A 18 -0.97 -10.06 30.55
C ARG A 18 -2.24 -10.11 31.39
N CYS A 19 -3.14 -9.15 31.21
CA CYS A 19 -4.39 -9.11 31.98
C CYS A 19 -5.31 -10.26 31.56
N GLU A 20 -5.42 -11.31 32.37
CA GLU A 20 -6.30 -12.48 32.15
C GLU A 20 -7.81 -12.17 32.16
N GLY A 21 -8.18 -10.90 32.29
CA GLY A 21 -9.56 -10.42 32.23
C GLY A 21 -9.88 -9.45 31.12
N ALA A 22 -8.94 -9.15 30.23
CA ALA A 22 -9.15 -8.25 29.12
C ALA A 22 -10.14 -8.84 28.11
N ARG A 23 -11.43 -8.55 28.28
CA ARG A 23 -12.45 -8.87 27.27
C ARG A 23 -12.36 -7.86 26.13
N SER A 24 -12.16 -8.38 24.92
CA SER A 24 -12.37 -7.58 23.72
C SER A 24 -13.78 -6.98 23.75
N LEU A 25 -13.88 -5.65 23.60
CA LEU A 25 -15.16 -4.95 23.53
C LEU A 25 -16.00 -5.29 22.28
N SER A 26 -15.47 -6.11 21.36
CA SER A 26 -16.25 -6.69 20.28
C SER A 26 -16.98 -7.94 20.82
N SER A 27 -18.22 -7.75 21.18
CA SER A 27 -19.10 -8.72 21.84
C SER A 27 -19.71 -9.79 20.93
N SER A 28 -19.05 -10.19 19.82
CA SER A 28 -19.56 -11.26 18.96
C SER A 28 -18.44 -12.18 18.47
N PRO A 29 -18.53 -13.52 18.74
CA PRO A 29 -17.65 -14.53 18.13
C PRO A 29 -17.68 -14.50 16.60
N PHE A 30 -18.81 -14.09 15.99
CA PHE A 30 -18.96 -13.90 14.56
C PHE A 30 -18.11 -12.74 14.03
N ALA A 31 -17.98 -11.62 14.75
CA ALA A 31 -17.13 -10.51 14.35
C ALA A 31 -15.64 -10.87 14.30
N ARG A 32 -15.17 -11.78 15.15
CA ARG A 32 -13.79 -12.27 15.12
C ARG A 32 -13.51 -13.18 13.93
N VAL A 33 -14.44 -14.05 13.57
CA VAL A 33 -14.30 -14.94 12.41
C VAL A 33 -14.33 -14.13 11.11
N GLU A 34 -15.23 -13.17 10.98
CA GLU A 34 -15.31 -12.27 9.83
C GLU A 34 -14.05 -11.41 9.66
N THR A 35 -13.52 -10.84 10.76
CA THR A 35 -12.30 -10.02 10.69
C THR A 35 -11.07 -10.81 10.27
N HIS A 36 -10.91 -12.07 10.71
CA HIS A 36 -9.80 -12.93 10.28
C HIS A 36 -9.92 -13.37 8.82
N SER A 37 -11.12 -13.71 8.37
CA SER A 37 -11.39 -14.04 6.97
C SER A 37 -11.13 -12.84 6.05
N ASP A 38 -11.62 -11.66 6.43
CA ASP A 38 -11.43 -10.42 5.71
C ASP A 38 -9.97 -9.99 5.65
N SER A 39 -9.23 -10.16 6.74
CA SER A 39 -7.79 -9.86 6.78
C SER A 39 -7.01 -10.76 5.81
N ARG A 40 -7.33 -12.06 5.76
CA ARG A 40 -6.72 -13.00 4.80
C ARG A 40 -7.08 -12.65 3.36
N ARG A 41 -8.34 -12.30 3.09
CA ARG A 41 -8.78 -11.89 1.74
C ARG A 41 -8.03 -10.65 1.27
N ILE A 42 -7.93 -9.63 2.11
CA ILE A 42 -7.24 -8.40 1.71
C ILE A 42 -5.74 -8.62 1.49
N GLN A 43 -5.08 -9.41 2.34
CA GLN A 43 -3.68 -9.79 2.17
C GLN A 43 -3.43 -10.53 0.86
N MET A 44 -4.27 -11.51 0.52
CA MET A 44 -4.20 -12.25 -0.73
C MET A 44 -4.32 -11.32 -1.96
N ILE A 45 -5.27 -10.39 -1.93
CA ILE A 45 -5.45 -9.42 -3.02
C ILE A 45 -4.26 -8.46 -3.12
N GLN A 46 -3.76 -7.96 -1.99
CA GLN A 46 -2.58 -7.09 -1.97
C GLN A 46 -1.33 -7.82 -2.52
N GLN A 47 -1.14 -9.08 -2.14
CA GLN A 47 -0.06 -9.90 -2.66
C GLN A 47 -0.19 -10.12 -4.17
N TYR A 48 -1.40 -10.44 -4.66
CA TYR A 48 -1.66 -10.56 -6.08
C TYR A 48 -1.33 -9.26 -6.84
N ILE A 49 -1.76 -8.11 -6.32
CA ILE A 49 -1.46 -6.80 -6.92
C ILE A 49 0.05 -6.55 -6.96
N ASN A 50 0.77 -6.83 -5.88
CA ASN A 50 2.22 -6.65 -5.80
C ASN A 50 2.98 -7.57 -6.77
N GLN A 51 2.48 -8.76 -7.05
CA GLN A 51 3.09 -9.69 -8.01
C GLN A 51 2.77 -9.34 -9.47
N ASN A 52 1.61 -8.72 -9.72
CA ASN A 52 1.08 -8.49 -11.06
C ASN A 52 0.93 -6.99 -11.42
N TYR A 53 1.52 -6.07 -10.66
CA TYR A 53 1.31 -4.62 -10.84
C TYR A 53 1.67 -4.10 -12.23
N LYS A 54 2.55 -4.76 -12.96
CA LYS A 54 2.95 -4.40 -14.33
C LYS A 54 1.84 -4.66 -15.34
N GLN A 55 0.95 -5.60 -15.05
CA GLN A 55 -0.11 -6.04 -15.95
C GLN A 55 -1.42 -5.30 -15.71
N ASP A 56 -2.38 -5.51 -16.62
CA ASP A 56 -3.75 -5.01 -16.45
C ASP A 56 -4.51 -5.85 -15.40
N ILE A 57 -4.68 -5.28 -14.21
CA ILE A 57 -5.41 -5.93 -13.11
C ILE A 57 -6.89 -5.54 -13.20
N ARG A 58 -7.71 -6.48 -13.62
CA ARG A 58 -9.14 -6.26 -13.82
C ARG A 58 -9.93 -6.49 -12.53
N LEU A 59 -10.91 -5.61 -12.28
CA LEU A 59 -11.80 -5.69 -11.12
C LEU A 59 -12.48 -7.07 -11.02
N GLY A 60 -12.93 -7.63 -12.16
CA GLY A 60 -13.58 -8.95 -12.20
C GLY A 60 -12.69 -10.07 -11.67
N VAL A 61 -11.41 -10.05 -11.98
CA VAL A 61 -10.45 -11.07 -11.51
C VAL A 61 -10.28 -11.00 -10.00
N VAL A 62 -9.99 -9.83 -9.45
CA VAL A 62 -9.75 -9.68 -8.00
C VAL A 62 -11.03 -9.86 -7.17
N SER A 63 -12.19 -9.50 -7.71
CA SER A 63 -13.47 -9.76 -7.05
C SER A 63 -13.79 -11.26 -6.99
N GLN A 64 -13.52 -12.00 -8.05
CA GLN A 64 -13.66 -13.45 -8.08
C GLN A 64 -12.71 -14.14 -7.10
N MET A 65 -11.44 -13.70 -7.02
CA MET A 65 -10.47 -14.19 -6.04
C MET A 65 -10.95 -13.97 -4.59
N ALA A 66 -11.62 -12.85 -4.32
CA ALA A 66 -12.19 -12.55 -3.02
C ALA A 66 -13.50 -13.28 -2.73
N GLY A 67 -14.08 -14.00 -3.73
CA GLY A 67 -15.40 -14.63 -3.61
C GLY A 67 -16.53 -13.61 -3.51
N MET A 68 -16.42 -12.47 -4.18
CA MET A 68 -17.35 -11.34 -4.10
C MET A 68 -17.81 -10.89 -5.48
N SER A 69 -19.01 -10.26 -5.56
CA SER A 69 -19.36 -9.50 -6.74
C SER A 69 -18.48 -8.26 -6.90
N PRO A 70 -18.28 -7.71 -8.11
CA PRO A 70 -17.45 -6.52 -8.32
C PRO A 70 -17.88 -5.30 -7.48
N VAL A 71 -19.18 -5.13 -7.27
CA VAL A 71 -19.72 -4.04 -6.44
C VAL A 71 -19.39 -4.24 -4.96
N ALA A 72 -19.62 -5.44 -4.44
CA ALA A 72 -19.30 -5.78 -3.06
C ALA A 72 -17.81 -5.69 -2.79
N PHE A 73 -16.99 -6.19 -3.71
CA PHE A 73 -15.53 -6.09 -3.63
C PHE A 73 -15.04 -4.63 -3.60
N SER A 74 -15.57 -3.77 -4.46
CA SER A 74 -15.17 -2.35 -4.50
C SER A 74 -15.42 -1.65 -3.16
N ARG A 75 -16.56 -1.90 -2.52
CA ARG A 75 -16.88 -1.38 -1.19
C ARG A 75 -15.96 -1.98 -0.12
N PHE A 76 -15.80 -3.31 -0.10
CA PHE A 76 -14.93 -4.03 0.81
C PHE A 76 -13.50 -3.51 0.73
N PHE A 77 -12.93 -3.45 -0.48
CA PHE A 77 -11.55 -3.03 -0.69
C PHE A 77 -11.32 -1.58 -0.24
N LYS A 78 -12.23 -0.67 -0.60
CA LYS A 78 -12.15 0.74 -0.18
C LYS A 78 -12.27 0.89 1.34
N THR A 79 -13.16 0.15 1.99
CA THR A 79 -13.32 0.18 3.45
C THR A 79 -12.05 -0.32 4.16
N ARG A 80 -11.41 -1.37 3.64
CA ARG A 80 -10.22 -1.99 4.26
C ARG A 80 -8.91 -1.26 3.96
N THR A 81 -8.78 -0.61 2.79
CA THR A 81 -7.53 0.04 2.36
C THR A 81 -7.60 1.57 2.37
N GLY A 82 -8.78 2.14 2.51
CA GLY A 82 -9.03 3.58 2.36
C GLY A 82 -8.96 4.09 0.92
N LYS A 83 -8.75 3.20 -0.08
CA LYS A 83 -8.53 3.55 -1.48
C LYS A 83 -9.34 2.66 -2.42
N SER A 84 -9.71 3.18 -3.59
CA SER A 84 -10.22 2.32 -4.66
C SER A 84 -9.11 1.38 -5.16
N LEU A 85 -9.51 0.30 -5.84
CA LEU A 85 -8.58 -0.66 -6.45
C LEU A 85 -7.60 0.05 -7.40
N SER A 86 -8.11 0.93 -8.27
CA SER A 86 -7.28 1.68 -9.23
C SER A 86 -6.28 2.60 -8.55
N GLU A 87 -6.70 3.33 -7.51
CA GLU A 87 -5.79 4.18 -6.73
C GLU A 87 -4.70 3.37 -6.03
N TYR A 88 -5.06 2.21 -5.49
CA TYR A 88 -4.12 1.32 -4.84
C TYR A 88 -3.06 0.78 -5.81
N ILE A 89 -3.49 0.31 -6.99
CA ILE A 89 -2.59 -0.16 -8.06
C ILE A 89 -1.63 0.96 -8.49
N ILE A 90 -2.16 2.18 -8.69
CA ILE A 90 -1.33 3.35 -9.04
C ILE A 90 -0.29 3.62 -7.95
N ASP A 91 -0.65 3.59 -6.68
CA ASP A 91 0.28 3.82 -5.58
C ASP A 91 1.37 2.74 -5.51
N VAL A 92 1.03 1.46 -5.75
CA VAL A 92 2.00 0.37 -5.86
C VAL A 92 2.97 0.61 -7.02
N ARG A 93 2.46 0.91 -8.22
CA ARG A 93 3.29 1.21 -9.41
C ARG A 93 4.23 2.39 -9.18
N LEU A 94 3.74 3.45 -8.54
CA LEU A 94 4.56 4.63 -8.22
C LEU A 94 5.63 4.33 -7.17
N GLY A 95 5.36 3.42 -6.23
CA GLY A 95 6.36 2.94 -5.27
C GLY A 95 7.52 2.23 -5.98
N TYR A 96 7.23 1.29 -6.88
CA TYR A 96 8.24 0.62 -7.68
C TYR A 96 8.98 1.58 -8.61
N ALA A 97 8.27 2.52 -9.25
CA ALA A 97 8.90 3.53 -10.09
C ALA A 97 9.87 4.42 -9.30
N ALA A 98 9.52 4.81 -8.09
CA ALA A 98 10.39 5.60 -7.21
C ALA A 98 11.69 4.84 -6.88
N ASN A 99 11.61 3.54 -6.56
CA ASN A 99 12.78 2.71 -6.32
C ASN A 99 13.66 2.61 -7.58
N LEU A 100 13.08 2.34 -8.76
CA LEU A 100 13.83 2.27 -10.02
C LEU A 100 14.50 3.61 -10.39
N LEU A 101 13.85 4.75 -10.07
CA LEU A 101 14.45 6.06 -10.28
C LEU A 101 15.70 6.30 -9.42
N ILE A 102 15.75 5.72 -8.22
CA ILE A 102 16.89 5.82 -7.30
C ILE A 102 18.01 4.84 -7.69
N ASP A 103 17.62 3.58 -7.96
CA ASP A 103 18.55 2.45 -8.03
C ASP A 103 19.12 2.22 -9.43
N THR A 104 18.50 2.80 -10.47
CA THR A 104 18.90 2.57 -11.87
C THR A 104 19.19 3.86 -12.63
N ASN A 105 19.82 3.70 -13.81
CA ASN A 105 20.01 4.77 -14.78
C ASN A 105 18.99 4.73 -15.93
N ASN A 106 17.99 3.85 -15.86
CA ASN A 106 16.95 3.73 -16.87
C ASN A 106 16.27 5.07 -17.13
N THR A 107 15.81 5.31 -18.34
CA THR A 107 15.08 6.53 -18.65
C THR A 107 13.75 6.59 -17.90
N VAL A 108 13.22 7.80 -17.70
CA VAL A 108 11.90 7.98 -17.08
C VAL A 108 10.81 7.29 -17.90
N ALA A 109 10.96 7.24 -19.22
CA ALA A 109 10.04 6.56 -20.13
C ALA A 109 10.09 5.04 -19.91
N ASP A 110 11.27 4.44 -19.86
CA ASP A 110 11.42 2.99 -19.62
C ASP A 110 10.79 2.62 -18.28
N ILE A 111 11.11 3.36 -17.21
CA ILE A 111 10.54 3.12 -15.88
C ILE A 111 9.02 3.24 -15.87
N CYS A 112 8.46 4.22 -16.59
CA CYS A 112 7.02 4.38 -16.74
C CYS A 112 6.39 3.10 -17.29
N TYR A 113 6.90 2.58 -18.42
CA TYR A 113 6.35 1.38 -19.06
C TYR A 113 6.65 0.11 -18.26
N ASP A 114 7.83 -0.03 -17.70
CA ASP A 114 8.22 -1.16 -16.84
C ASP A 114 7.35 -1.28 -15.58
N CYS A 115 6.81 -0.16 -15.09
CA CYS A 115 5.90 -0.15 -13.96
C CYS A 115 4.42 -0.31 -14.36
N GLY A 116 4.12 -0.57 -15.63
CA GLY A 116 2.77 -0.84 -16.12
C GLY A 116 1.92 0.41 -16.41
N PHE A 117 2.54 1.59 -16.56
CA PHE A 117 1.84 2.75 -17.08
C PHE A 117 1.87 2.75 -18.61
N ASN A 118 0.74 3.09 -19.23
CA ASN A 118 0.61 3.09 -20.69
C ASN A 118 0.87 4.47 -21.33
N ASN A 119 1.05 5.50 -20.51
CA ASN A 119 1.19 6.88 -20.99
C ASN A 119 2.13 7.68 -20.10
N LEU A 120 3.23 8.15 -20.70
CA LEU A 120 4.28 8.89 -19.99
C LEU A 120 3.79 10.24 -19.45
N SER A 121 2.95 10.95 -20.19
CA SER A 121 2.41 12.24 -19.73
C SER A 121 1.51 12.06 -18.51
N ASN A 122 0.66 11.04 -18.51
CA ASN A 122 -0.19 10.70 -17.37
C ASN A 122 0.66 10.24 -16.16
N PHE A 123 1.67 9.42 -16.40
CA PHE A 123 2.63 9.01 -15.36
C PHE A 123 3.28 10.23 -14.69
N ASN A 124 3.87 11.14 -15.48
CA ASN A 124 4.52 12.34 -14.97
C ASN A 124 3.56 13.21 -14.14
N ARG A 125 2.33 13.39 -14.61
CA ARG A 125 1.28 14.16 -13.91
C ARG A 125 0.92 13.52 -12.57
N ILE A 126 0.71 12.20 -12.54
CA ILE A 126 0.33 11.47 -11.33
C ILE A 126 1.51 11.42 -10.35
N PHE A 127 2.73 11.16 -10.85
CA PHE A 127 3.94 11.13 -10.03
C PHE A 127 4.16 12.49 -9.35
N LYS A 128 4.09 13.59 -10.11
CA LYS A 128 4.23 14.95 -9.55
C LYS A 128 3.17 15.25 -8.51
N LYS A 129 1.91 14.84 -8.75
CA LYS A 129 0.81 15.01 -7.78
C LYS A 129 1.07 14.24 -6.47
N LYS A 130 1.63 13.04 -6.54
CA LYS A 130 1.82 12.15 -5.37
C LYS A 130 3.14 12.38 -4.63
N LYS A 131 4.19 12.82 -5.34
CA LYS A 131 5.56 13.00 -4.79
C LYS A 131 5.97 14.46 -4.66
N ASN A 132 5.12 15.41 -5.07
CA ASN A 132 5.36 16.86 -5.09
C ASN A 132 6.56 17.30 -5.94
N CYS A 133 7.10 16.43 -6.79
CA CYS A 133 8.16 16.73 -7.74
C CYS A 133 8.05 15.79 -8.95
N SER A 134 8.66 16.17 -10.07
CA SER A 134 8.73 15.33 -11.26
C SER A 134 9.63 14.11 -11.03
N PRO A 135 9.49 13.03 -11.82
CA PRO A 135 10.38 11.87 -11.73
C PRO A 135 11.86 12.22 -11.88
N LYS A 136 12.19 13.17 -12.76
CA LYS A 136 13.57 13.64 -12.97
C LYS A 136 14.10 14.36 -11.73
N GLU A 137 13.36 15.32 -11.19
CA GLU A 137 13.71 16.03 -9.95
C GLU A 137 13.84 15.06 -8.77
N PHE A 138 12.95 14.07 -8.67
CA PHE A 138 13.01 13.04 -7.64
C PHE A 138 14.35 12.29 -7.68
N ARG A 139 14.77 11.82 -8.87
CA ARG A 139 16.07 11.17 -9.08
C ARG A 139 17.24 12.06 -8.69
N GLU A 140 17.24 13.32 -9.14
CA GLU A 140 18.30 14.27 -8.87
C GLU A 140 18.44 14.57 -7.37
N ASN A 141 17.34 14.77 -6.69
CA ASN A 141 17.31 15.05 -5.25
C ASN A 141 17.91 13.89 -4.42
N PHE A 142 17.61 12.64 -4.80
CA PHE A 142 18.19 11.48 -4.12
C PHE A 142 19.68 11.30 -4.43
N ARG A 143 20.12 11.56 -5.65
CA ARG A 143 21.54 11.48 -6.03
C ARG A 143 22.40 12.55 -5.32
N ARG A 144 21.86 13.75 -5.15
CA ARG A 144 22.55 14.82 -4.39
C ARG A 144 22.73 14.43 -2.92
N LYS A 145 21.69 13.89 -2.28
CA LYS A 145 21.79 13.43 -0.88
C LYS A 145 22.81 12.32 -0.69
N LYS A 146 22.94 11.39 -1.65
CA LYS A 146 23.90 10.28 -1.58
C LYS A 146 25.36 10.72 -1.78
N LYS A 147 25.63 11.92 -2.32
CA LYS A 147 26.99 12.48 -2.48
C LYS A 147 27.48 13.27 -1.27
N ILE A 148 26.61 13.54 -0.29
CA ILE A 148 26.90 14.37 0.88
C ILE A 148 27.20 13.49 2.13
N ILE A 149 26.99 12.17 2.02
CA ILE A 149 27.34 11.17 3.04
C ILE A 149 28.61 10.42 2.60
#